data_e4c301729a2ebd227381cab659643c34
#
_entry.id   e4c301729a2ebd227381cab659643c34
#
_cell.length_a   1.000
_cell.length_b   1.000
_cell.length_c   1.000
_cell.angle_alpha   90.00
_cell.angle_beta   90.00
_cell.angle_gamma   90.00
#
_symmetry.space_group_name_H-M   'P 1'
#
loop_
_entity.id
_entity.type
_entity.pdbx_description
1 polymer ?
#
loop_
_entity_poly.entity_id
_entity_poly.type
_entity_poly.pdbx_seq_one_letter_code
_entity_poly.pdbx_strand_id
1 'polypeptide(L)'
;IYGNGSFAREIRQQLLSLPCDCLTVALPPEFQQTVEDGINILPTISLSCQVEKDGGMNYVPIDPSQPLIMGLRIAMQEGIPRHFIDLSTESYEKRSSDFPDSFALNKVPYEKFISTLLLTQKRPKDKSQHTQRTRWMAYQLHQLEMEYSNVVFICSIMDWPWVKEAYDERLKISPPKRAEDQPTLYGVEKNTLFFALTELPYVTYLYEKKRQKLRSDNNAPVDGVKEILLRARKIFIDKHKVRYHNLTSKTFQILLQYIRNLTVMEYRLLPDLYTLVNSAKQFG
;
A
#
# COMPACT_ATOMS: atom_id res chain seq x y z
N ILE A 1 -4.67 -0.86 3.57
CA ILE A 1 -4.88 -0.69 2.12
C ILE A 1 -3.52 -0.42 1.50
N TYR A 2 -3.09 -1.27 0.58
CA TYR A 2 -1.79 -1.16 -0.08
C TYR A 2 -1.82 -0.12 -1.21
N GLY A 3 -0.65 0.46 -1.51
CA GLY A 3 -0.42 1.25 -2.71
C GLY A 3 -1.06 2.63 -2.76
N ASN A 4 -1.20 3.30 -1.62
CA ASN A 4 -1.69 4.67 -1.59
C ASN A 4 -0.88 5.52 -0.61
N GLY A 5 -0.27 6.59 -1.11
CA GLY A 5 0.56 7.49 -0.31
C GLY A 5 -0.16 8.16 0.87
N SER A 6 -1.49 8.32 0.81
CA SER A 6 -2.27 8.84 1.93
C SER A 6 -2.27 7.87 3.11
N PHE A 7 -2.38 6.55 2.86
CA PHE A 7 -2.26 5.55 3.92
C PHE A 7 -0.82 5.41 4.44
N ALA A 8 0.18 5.56 3.57
CA ALA A 8 1.58 5.56 4.01
C ALA A 8 1.88 6.75 4.95
N ARG A 9 1.31 7.92 4.66
CA ARG A 9 1.38 9.09 5.54
C ARG A 9 0.71 8.80 6.89
N GLU A 10 -0.46 8.18 6.88
CA GLU A 10 -1.20 7.85 8.09
C GLU A 10 -0.41 6.87 8.98
N ILE A 11 0.13 5.80 8.40
CA ILE A 11 1.02 4.86 9.12
C ILE A 11 2.20 5.60 9.74
N ARG A 12 2.82 6.53 9.02
CA ARG A 12 3.91 7.34 9.57
C ARG A 12 3.47 8.15 10.78
N GLN A 13 2.33 8.83 10.71
CA GLN A 13 1.80 9.64 11.81
C GLN A 13 1.50 8.77 13.04
N GLN A 14 0.84 7.63 12.84
CA GLN A 14 0.51 6.71 13.92
C GLN A 14 1.76 6.14 14.59
N LEU A 15 2.73 5.65 13.83
CA LEU A 15 3.96 5.09 14.41
C LEU A 15 4.81 6.11 15.17
N LEU A 16 4.82 7.37 14.76
CA LEU A 16 5.54 8.43 15.47
C LEU A 16 4.81 8.90 16.74
N SER A 17 3.52 8.59 16.89
CA SER A 17 2.71 9.00 18.04
C SER A 17 2.45 7.90 19.05
N LEU A 18 2.55 6.64 18.63
CA LEU A 18 2.28 5.47 19.49
C LEU A 18 3.59 4.94 20.10
N PRO A 19 3.55 4.46 21.36
CA PRO A 19 4.65 3.65 21.87
C PRO A 19 4.76 2.37 21.06
N CYS A 20 5.96 2.06 20.56
CA CYS A 20 6.21 0.90 19.71
C CYS A 20 7.55 0.27 20.09
N ASP A 21 7.52 -0.88 20.76
CA ASP A 21 8.71 -1.65 21.12
C ASP A 21 9.05 -2.69 20.06
N CYS A 22 8.05 -3.06 19.26
CA CYS A 22 8.17 -4.05 18.19
C CYS A 22 7.18 -3.74 17.07
N LEU A 23 7.66 -3.69 15.83
CA LEU A 23 6.82 -3.60 14.64
C LEU A 23 6.64 -4.96 14.01
N THR A 24 5.39 -5.37 13.78
CA THR A 24 5.06 -6.59 13.05
C THR A 24 4.33 -6.28 11.75
N VAL A 25 4.57 -7.08 10.73
CA VAL A 25 3.96 -6.89 9.41
C VAL A 25 3.39 -8.20 8.86
N ALA A 26 2.30 -8.08 8.10
CA ALA A 26 1.65 -9.20 7.43
C ALA A 26 2.38 -9.59 6.14
N LEU A 27 3.63 -10.01 6.28
CA LEU A 27 4.46 -10.64 5.25
C LEU A 27 5.11 -11.89 5.82
N PRO A 28 5.39 -12.91 4.99
CA PRO A 28 6.10 -14.11 5.43
C PRO A 28 7.55 -13.82 5.84
N PRO A 29 8.10 -14.54 6.85
CA PRO A 29 9.44 -14.29 7.39
C PRO A 29 10.57 -14.35 6.35
N GLU A 30 10.44 -15.18 5.33
CA GLU A 30 11.45 -15.33 4.26
C GLU A 30 11.65 -14.05 3.45
N PHE A 31 10.65 -13.17 3.38
CA PHE A 31 10.76 -11.89 2.68
C PHE A 31 11.52 -10.81 3.47
N GLN A 32 11.78 -11.01 4.76
CA GLN A 32 12.31 -9.95 5.62
C GLN A 32 13.62 -9.36 5.10
N GLN A 33 14.61 -10.21 4.84
CA GLN A 33 15.94 -9.75 4.41
C GLN A 33 15.86 -8.96 3.10
N THR A 34 15.20 -9.51 2.08
CA THR A 34 15.13 -8.86 0.76
C THR A 34 14.30 -7.57 0.78
N VAL A 35 13.25 -7.50 1.60
CA VAL A 35 12.46 -6.27 1.76
C VAL A 35 13.27 -5.20 2.49
N GLU A 36 13.99 -5.54 3.56
CA GLU A 36 14.85 -4.60 4.28
C GLU A 36 16.02 -4.11 3.41
N ASP A 37 16.63 -4.99 2.60
CA ASP A 37 17.65 -4.61 1.63
C ASP A 37 17.10 -3.63 0.59
N GLY A 38 15.90 -3.89 0.08
CA GLY A 38 15.21 -3.00 -0.84
C GLY A 38 14.85 -1.64 -0.22
N ILE A 39 14.49 -1.59 1.06
CA ILE A 39 14.24 -0.34 1.79
C ILE A 39 15.53 0.49 1.92
N ASN A 40 16.68 -0.14 2.12
CA ASN A 40 17.97 0.53 2.24
C ASN A 40 18.39 1.24 0.95
N ILE A 41 17.94 0.77 -0.22
CA ILE A 41 18.25 1.41 -1.50
C ILE A 41 17.20 2.42 -1.98
N LEU A 42 16.12 2.66 -1.20
CA LEU A 42 15.14 3.70 -1.54
C LEU A 42 15.83 5.08 -1.68
N PRO A 43 15.49 5.88 -2.68
CA PRO A 43 14.28 5.86 -3.50
C PRO A 43 14.30 4.97 -4.75
N THR A 44 15.32 4.14 -4.94
CA THR A 44 15.33 3.16 -6.04
C THR A 44 14.25 2.11 -5.80
N ILE A 45 13.32 1.99 -6.75
CA ILE A 45 12.23 1.02 -6.66
C ILE A 45 12.75 -0.38 -6.95
N SER A 46 12.36 -1.33 -6.13
CA SER A 46 12.72 -2.74 -6.26
C SER A 46 11.53 -3.65 -5.95
N LEU A 47 11.66 -4.92 -6.31
CA LEU A 47 10.68 -5.97 -6.04
C LEU A 47 11.40 -7.12 -5.33
N SER A 48 10.86 -7.56 -4.21
CA SER A 48 11.23 -8.84 -3.60
C SER A 48 10.33 -9.91 -4.19
N CYS A 49 10.89 -10.85 -4.96
CA CYS A 49 10.15 -11.83 -5.74
C CYS A 49 10.47 -13.26 -5.28
N GLN A 50 9.44 -14.08 -5.18
CA GLN A 50 9.51 -15.51 -4.90
C GLN A 50 8.77 -16.28 -6.00
N VAL A 51 9.39 -17.35 -6.54
CA VAL A 51 8.76 -18.21 -7.53
C VAL A 51 7.81 -19.17 -6.81
N GLU A 52 6.57 -19.30 -7.32
CA GLU A 52 5.59 -20.24 -6.80
C GLU A 52 5.77 -21.62 -7.44
N LYS A 53 5.28 -22.68 -6.79
CA LYS A 53 5.38 -24.06 -7.32
C LYS A 53 4.68 -24.27 -8.67
N ASP A 54 3.65 -23.51 -8.95
CA ASP A 54 2.90 -23.54 -10.22
C ASP A 54 3.57 -22.72 -11.33
N GLY A 55 4.77 -22.15 -11.08
CA GLY A 55 5.50 -21.27 -11.99
C GLY A 55 5.02 -19.82 -11.97
N GLY A 56 4.06 -19.47 -11.11
CA GLY A 56 3.69 -18.10 -10.80
C GLY A 56 4.80 -17.35 -10.05
N MET A 57 4.60 -16.06 -9.85
CA MET A 57 5.53 -15.24 -9.08
C MET A 57 4.77 -14.39 -8.07
N ASN A 58 5.10 -14.56 -6.81
CA ASN A 58 4.72 -13.64 -5.75
C ASN A 58 5.75 -12.54 -5.65
N TYR A 59 5.30 -11.30 -5.47
CA TYR A 59 6.24 -10.19 -5.26
C TYR A 59 5.71 -9.15 -4.28
N VAL A 60 6.64 -8.56 -3.57
CA VAL A 60 6.40 -7.40 -2.69
C VAL A 60 7.03 -6.17 -3.34
N PRO A 61 6.24 -5.17 -3.77
CA PRO A 61 6.79 -3.94 -4.31
C PRO A 61 7.37 -3.09 -3.17
N ILE A 62 8.62 -2.66 -3.33
CA ILE A 62 9.31 -1.82 -2.36
C ILE A 62 9.37 -0.41 -2.92
N ASP A 63 8.36 0.37 -2.56
CA ASP A 63 8.22 1.76 -2.97
C ASP A 63 7.78 2.66 -1.79
N PRO A 64 8.10 3.98 -1.83
CA PRO A 64 7.84 4.90 -0.72
C PRO A 64 6.35 5.16 -0.44
N SER A 65 5.45 4.84 -1.36
CA SER A 65 4.00 5.07 -1.19
C SER A 65 3.27 3.86 -0.59
N GLN A 66 3.98 2.75 -0.36
CA GLN A 66 3.42 1.58 0.31
C GLN A 66 3.36 1.79 1.84
N PRO A 67 2.18 1.67 2.48
CA PRO A 67 2.04 1.85 3.92
C PRO A 67 2.93 0.92 4.74
N LEU A 68 3.04 -0.34 4.33
CA LEU A 68 3.86 -1.35 4.99
C LEU A 68 5.35 -1.01 4.90
N ILE A 69 5.83 -0.62 3.71
CA ILE A 69 7.21 -0.20 3.48
C ILE A 69 7.54 1.08 4.27
N MET A 70 6.58 2.01 4.38
CA MET A 70 6.75 3.20 5.20
C MET A 70 6.92 2.84 6.67
N GLY A 71 6.11 1.93 7.20
CA GLY A 71 6.22 1.46 8.58
C GLY A 71 7.57 0.80 8.86
N LEU A 72 7.99 -0.13 8.00
CA LEU A 72 9.29 -0.80 8.11
C LEU A 72 10.45 0.20 8.04
N ARG A 73 10.39 1.17 7.12
CA ARG A 73 11.41 2.22 6.97
C ARG A 73 11.58 3.04 8.24
N ILE A 74 10.46 3.40 8.91
CA ILE A 74 10.50 4.12 10.19
C ILE A 74 11.11 3.24 11.27
N ALA A 75 10.64 2.00 11.41
CA ALA A 75 11.16 1.08 12.40
C ALA A 75 12.67 0.81 12.22
N MET A 76 13.15 0.74 10.97
CA MET A 76 14.59 0.64 10.68
C MET A 76 15.35 1.90 11.10
N GLN A 77 14.81 3.09 10.87
CA GLN A 77 15.42 4.37 11.24
C GLN A 77 15.48 4.57 12.75
N GLU A 78 14.43 4.14 13.46
CA GLU A 78 14.32 4.25 14.94
C GLU A 78 14.95 3.06 15.69
N GLY A 79 15.51 2.08 14.98
CA GLY A 79 16.10 0.87 15.59
C GLY A 79 15.09 -0.05 16.27
N ILE A 80 13.80 0.02 15.90
CA ILE A 80 12.73 -0.81 16.45
C ILE A 80 12.83 -2.21 15.87
N PRO A 81 12.77 -3.30 16.70
CA PRO A 81 12.69 -4.67 16.24
C PRO A 81 11.51 -4.89 15.28
N ARG A 82 11.71 -5.68 14.23
CA ARG A 82 10.73 -5.95 13.18
C ARG A 82 10.56 -7.44 12.99
N HIS A 83 9.29 -7.88 12.88
CA HIS A 83 8.96 -9.29 12.66
C HIS A 83 7.96 -9.43 11.52
N PHE A 84 8.26 -10.29 10.58
CA PHE A 84 7.38 -10.68 9.49
C PHE A 84 6.65 -11.94 9.94
N ILE A 85 5.32 -11.84 10.13
CA ILE A 85 4.55 -12.85 10.87
C ILE A 85 3.49 -13.56 10.05
N ASP A 86 3.42 -13.32 8.73
CA ASP A 86 2.46 -14.03 7.90
C ASP A 86 2.91 -15.48 7.64
N LEU A 87 1.97 -16.30 7.20
CA LEU A 87 2.20 -17.68 6.84
C LEU A 87 2.93 -17.78 5.50
N SER A 88 4.03 -18.53 5.46
CA SER A 88 4.64 -18.93 4.21
C SER A 88 3.69 -19.84 3.43
N THR A 89 3.46 -19.53 2.16
CA THR A 89 2.55 -20.31 1.28
C THR A 89 3.26 -20.70 0.00
N GLU A 90 3.00 -21.90 -0.50
CA GLU A 90 3.58 -22.40 -1.76
C GLU A 90 2.98 -21.73 -3.00
N SER A 91 1.77 -21.24 -2.88
CA SER A 91 1.02 -20.46 -3.88
C SER A 91 0.04 -19.53 -3.16
N TYR A 92 -0.05 -18.26 -3.59
CA TYR A 92 -0.86 -17.26 -2.92
C TYR A 92 -2.27 -17.15 -3.52
N GLU A 93 -3.30 -17.39 -2.72
CA GLU A 93 -4.69 -17.17 -3.13
C GLU A 93 -4.98 -15.68 -3.29
N LYS A 94 -5.19 -15.23 -4.54
CA LYS A 94 -5.55 -13.84 -4.84
C LYS A 94 -6.92 -13.50 -4.24
N ARG A 95 -6.99 -12.33 -3.63
CA ARG A 95 -8.24 -11.79 -3.09
C ARG A 95 -8.56 -10.46 -3.74
N SER A 96 -9.82 -10.24 -4.05
CA SER A 96 -10.34 -8.96 -4.49
C SER A 96 -11.23 -8.36 -3.41
N SER A 97 -11.19 -7.05 -3.26
CA SER A 97 -12.11 -6.30 -2.42
C SER A 97 -12.42 -4.98 -3.09
N ASP A 98 -13.67 -4.58 -3.02
CA ASP A 98 -14.11 -3.29 -3.52
C ASP A 98 -13.79 -2.24 -2.46
N PHE A 99 -13.02 -1.23 -2.84
CA PHE A 99 -12.68 -0.13 -1.96
C PHE A 99 -13.38 1.15 -2.42
N PRO A 100 -13.91 1.94 -1.46
CA PRO A 100 -14.46 3.25 -1.77
C PRO A 100 -13.34 4.21 -2.18
N ASP A 101 -13.75 5.31 -2.80
CA ASP A 101 -12.87 6.38 -3.24
C ASP A 101 -12.01 6.92 -2.08
N SER A 102 -10.69 6.80 -2.20
CA SER A 102 -9.71 7.31 -1.23
C SER A 102 -9.76 8.83 -1.05
N PHE A 103 -10.40 9.56 -1.97
CA PHE A 103 -10.61 11.00 -1.82
C PHE A 103 -11.44 11.33 -0.57
N ALA A 104 -12.24 10.40 -0.09
CA ALA A 104 -12.98 10.54 1.17
C ALA A 104 -12.05 10.79 2.37
N LEU A 105 -10.80 10.28 2.36
CA LEU A 105 -9.80 10.53 3.41
C LEU A 105 -9.42 12.01 3.57
N ASN A 106 -9.69 12.85 2.57
CA ASN A 106 -9.48 14.29 2.69
C ASN A 106 -10.59 15.01 3.47
N LYS A 107 -11.73 14.35 3.72
CA LYS A 107 -12.91 14.92 4.35
C LYS A 107 -13.42 14.14 5.56
N VAL A 108 -13.06 12.87 5.66
CA VAL A 108 -13.51 11.96 6.70
C VAL A 108 -12.29 11.53 7.53
N PRO A 109 -12.36 11.58 8.87
CA PRO A 109 -11.29 11.06 9.72
C PRO A 109 -10.95 9.61 9.37
N TYR A 110 -9.67 9.26 9.46
CA TYR A 110 -9.15 7.94 9.11
C TYR A 110 -9.90 6.81 9.81
N GLU A 111 -10.17 6.96 11.11
CA GLU A 111 -10.87 5.96 11.92
C GLU A 111 -12.30 5.70 11.41
N LYS A 112 -13.01 6.74 11.01
CA LYS A 112 -14.36 6.61 10.45
C LYS A 112 -14.33 5.93 9.08
N PHE A 113 -13.34 6.28 8.24
CA PHE A 113 -13.15 5.64 6.95
C PHE A 113 -12.88 4.14 7.11
N ILE A 114 -11.93 3.77 7.98
CA ILE A 114 -11.59 2.37 8.25
C ILE A 114 -12.76 1.61 8.86
N SER A 115 -13.46 2.19 9.85
CA SER A 115 -14.62 1.56 10.49
C SER A 115 -15.72 1.23 9.48
N THR A 116 -15.96 2.12 8.50
CA THR A 116 -16.92 1.88 7.43
C THR A 116 -16.47 0.73 6.52
N LEU A 117 -15.18 0.67 6.18
CA LEU A 117 -14.62 -0.42 5.38
C LEU A 117 -14.69 -1.78 6.07
N LEU A 118 -14.49 -1.82 7.38
CA LEU A 118 -14.57 -3.06 8.16
C LEU A 118 -15.95 -3.71 8.01
N LEU A 119 -17.02 -2.92 7.93
CA LEU A 119 -18.38 -3.43 7.76
C LEU A 119 -18.61 -4.11 6.40
N THR A 120 -17.78 -3.78 5.39
CA THR A 120 -17.91 -4.37 4.04
C THR A 120 -17.13 -5.66 3.86
N GLN A 121 -16.28 -6.03 4.83
CA GLN A 121 -15.42 -7.21 4.71
C GLN A 121 -16.24 -8.51 4.88
N LYS A 122 -16.11 -9.39 3.89
CA LYS A 122 -16.79 -10.70 3.91
C LYS A 122 -15.96 -11.73 4.68
N ARG A 123 -16.65 -12.53 5.52
CA ARG A 123 -16.00 -13.62 6.25
C ARG A 123 -15.38 -14.64 5.28
N PRO A 124 -14.09 -14.99 5.44
CA PRO A 124 -13.47 -16.05 4.66
C PRO A 124 -14.07 -17.42 4.98
N LYS A 125 -13.92 -18.37 4.07
CA LYS A 125 -14.32 -19.76 4.32
C LYS A 125 -13.38 -20.41 5.35
N ASP A 126 -13.91 -21.23 6.26
CA ASP A 126 -13.15 -21.80 7.40
C ASP A 126 -11.86 -22.55 7.02
N LYS A 127 -11.80 -23.19 5.86
CA LYS A 127 -10.62 -23.94 5.39
C LYS A 127 -9.81 -23.19 4.33
N SER A 128 -10.10 -21.92 4.08
CA SER A 128 -9.34 -21.12 3.09
C SER A 128 -7.93 -20.83 3.59
N GLN A 129 -7.01 -20.58 2.65
CA GLN A 129 -5.66 -20.10 2.95
C GLN A 129 -5.71 -18.82 3.79
N HIS A 130 -6.68 -17.93 3.51
CA HIS A 130 -6.89 -16.71 4.27
C HIS A 130 -7.14 -16.98 5.76
N THR A 131 -8.03 -17.92 6.10
CA THR A 131 -8.29 -18.30 7.50
C THR A 131 -7.05 -18.88 8.17
N GLN A 132 -6.27 -19.70 7.46
CA GLN A 132 -5.03 -20.26 7.99
C GLN A 132 -4.00 -19.17 8.27
N ARG A 133 -3.83 -18.21 7.35
CA ARG A 133 -2.91 -17.07 7.50
C ARG A 133 -3.30 -16.16 8.66
N THR A 134 -4.57 -15.79 8.78
CA THR A 134 -5.05 -14.91 9.85
C THR A 134 -4.91 -15.54 11.24
N ARG A 135 -5.21 -16.84 11.36
CA ARG A 135 -4.97 -17.60 12.59
C ARG A 135 -3.48 -17.71 12.94
N TRP A 136 -2.64 -17.94 11.93
CA TRP A 136 -1.20 -17.99 12.13
C TRP A 136 -0.64 -16.65 12.61
N MET A 137 -1.01 -15.54 11.96
CA MET A 137 -0.61 -14.20 12.40
C MET A 137 -1.04 -13.91 13.83
N ALA A 138 -2.27 -14.26 14.20
CA ALA A 138 -2.77 -14.12 15.56
C ALA A 138 -1.93 -14.92 16.58
N TYR A 139 -1.55 -16.16 16.23
CA TYR A 139 -0.67 -16.98 17.07
C TYR A 139 0.70 -16.33 17.23
N GLN A 140 1.30 -15.79 16.15
CA GLN A 140 2.59 -15.10 16.21
C GLN A 140 2.52 -13.84 17.08
N LEU A 141 1.44 -13.08 17.00
CA LEU A 141 1.23 -11.90 17.87
C LEU A 141 1.24 -12.31 19.34
N HIS A 142 0.60 -13.44 19.74
CA HIS A 142 0.67 -13.96 21.10
C HIS A 142 2.07 -14.38 21.56
N GLN A 143 2.93 -14.82 20.65
CA GLN A 143 4.30 -15.11 21.03
C GLN A 143 5.08 -13.82 21.29
N LEU A 144 4.88 -12.79 20.46
CA LEU A 144 5.58 -11.51 20.57
C LEU A 144 5.14 -10.69 21.79
N GLU A 145 3.87 -10.77 22.21
CA GLU A 145 3.39 -10.08 23.42
C GLU A 145 4.03 -10.61 24.73
N MET A 146 4.67 -11.77 24.69
CA MET A 146 5.47 -12.27 25.82
C MET A 146 6.85 -11.60 25.91
N GLU A 147 7.35 -11.04 24.82
CA GLU A 147 8.67 -10.43 24.73
C GLU A 147 8.62 -8.89 24.71
N TYR A 148 7.55 -8.32 24.17
CA TYR A 148 7.40 -6.88 23.95
C TYR A 148 6.13 -6.33 24.61
N SER A 149 6.23 -5.15 25.20
CA SER A 149 5.08 -4.50 25.88
C SER A 149 4.14 -3.80 24.89
N ASN A 150 4.67 -3.25 23.78
CA ASN A 150 3.92 -2.46 22.80
C ASN A 150 4.20 -2.99 21.39
N VAL A 151 3.44 -3.99 20.98
CA VAL A 151 3.53 -4.57 19.62
C VAL A 151 2.59 -3.81 18.69
N VAL A 152 3.14 -3.18 17.66
CA VAL A 152 2.34 -2.55 16.59
C VAL A 152 2.29 -3.48 15.38
N PHE A 153 1.09 -3.77 14.91
CA PHE A 153 0.86 -4.67 13.78
C PHE A 153 0.30 -3.93 12.57
N ILE A 154 1.04 -3.99 11.45
CA ILE A 154 0.58 -3.46 10.16
C ILE A 154 0.09 -4.61 9.29
N CYS A 155 -1.20 -4.62 9.00
CA CYS A 155 -1.83 -5.61 8.13
C CYS A 155 -2.82 -4.98 7.16
N SER A 156 -3.31 -5.79 6.22
CA SER A 156 -4.41 -5.41 5.36
C SER A 156 -5.70 -5.26 6.15
N ILE A 157 -6.53 -4.28 5.77
CA ILE A 157 -7.90 -4.17 6.29
C ILE A 157 -8.74 -5.42 6.02
N MET A 158 -8.40 -6.18 4.99
CA MET A 158 -9.05 -7.46 4.66
C MET A 158 -8.67 -8.57 5.64
N ASP A 159 -7.55 -8.45 6.33
CA ASP A 159 -7.06 -9.44 7.30
C ASP A 159 -7.45 -9.07 8.73
N TRP A 160 -7.47 -7.79 9.06
CA TRP A 160 -7.62 -7.30 10.42
C TRP A 160 -8.79 -7.89 11.20
N PRO A 161 -10.05 -7.93 10.70
CA PRO A 161 -11.17 -8.46 11.48
C PRO A 161 -10.96 -9.91 11.91
N TRP A 162 -10.37 -10.70 11.03
CA TRP A 162 -10.16 -12.14 11.22
C TRP A 162 -8.92 -12.45 12.04
N VAL A 163 -7.89 -11.63 11.94
CA VAL A 163 -6.74 -11.69 12.87
C VAL A 163 -7.17 -11.33 14.26
N LYS A 164 -7.97 -10.26 14.43
CA LYS A 164 -8.48 -9.85 15.73
C LYS A 164 -9.35 -10.93 16.36
N GLU A 165 -10.28 -11.52 15.61
CA GLU A 165 -11.12 -12.61 16.07
C GLU A 165 -10.28 -13.81 16.53
N ALA A 166 -9.34 -14.27 15.68
CA ALA A 166 -8.45 -15.38 16.00
C ALA A 166 -7.53 -15.07 17.21
N TYR A 167 -7.12 -13.83 17.36
CA TYR A 167 -6.34 -13.37 18.51
C TYR A 167 -7.15 -13.44 19.79
N ASP A 168 -8.39 -12.97 19.78
CA ASP A 168 -9.30 -13.02 20.94
C ASP A 168 -9.64 -14.49 21.33
N GLU A 169 -9.74 -15.40 20.35
CA GLU A 169 -10.03 -16.83 20.56
C GLU A 169 -8.84 -17.64 21.13
N ARG A 170 -7.61 -17.14 21.03
CA ARG A 170 -6.37 -17.79 21.51
C ARG A 170 -6.19 -19.23 21.03
N LEU A 171 -6.44 -19.50 19.77
CA LEU A 171 -6.34 -20.82 19.20
C LEU A 171 -4.89 -21.34 19.20
N LYS A 172 -4.71 -22.59 19.65
CA LYS A 172 -3.44 -23.30 19.51
C LYS A 172 -3.28 -23.77 18.06
N ILE A 173 -2.17 -23.39 17.42
CA ILE A 173 -1.90 -23.72 16.03
C ILE A 173 -0.55 -24.45 15.96
N SER A 174 -0.52 -25.54 15.21
CA SER A 174 0.73 -26.21 14.90
C SER A 174 1.50 -25.44 13.85
N PRO A 175 2.83 -25.27 13.97
CA PRO A 175 3.63 -24.56 12.99
C PRO A 175 3.47 -25.21 11.61
N PRO A 176 3.14 -24.41 10.57
CA PRO A 176 3.05 -24.92 9.21
C PRO A 176 4.43 -25.27 8.64
N LYS A 177 4.43 -26.01 7.56
CA LYS A 177 5.65 -26.20 6.76
C LYS A 177 6.04 -24.85 6.15
N ARG A 178 7.32 -24.48 6.27
CA ARG A 178 7.85 -23.28 5.62
C ARG A 178 8.04 -23.55 4.12
N ALA A 179 7.86 -22.52 3.31
CA ALA A 179 8.27 -22.54 1.92
C ALA A 179 9.81 -22.71 1.83
N GLU A 180 10.28 -23.53 0.89
CA GLU A 180 11.72 -23.81 0.73
C GLU A 180 12.42 -22.71 -0.07
N ASP A 181 11.70 -22.04 -0.97
CA ASP A 181 12.26 -21.03 -1.87
C ASP A 181 12.41 -19.68 -1.18
N GLN A 182 13.61 -19.13 -1.29
CA GLN A 182 13.92 -17.79 -0.75
C GLN A 182 13.62 -16.71 -1.78
N PRO A 183 13.03 -15.57 -1.37
CA PRO A 183 12.82 -14.44 -2.26
C PRO A 183 14.14 -13.84 -2.74
N THR A 184 14.12 -13.28 -3.94
CA THR A 184 15.24 -12.55 -4.56
C THR A 184 14.85 -11.11 -4.82
N LEU A 185 15.78 -10.18 -4.57
CA LEU A 185 15.57 -8.74 -4.80
C LEU A 185 15.91 -8.39 -6.26
N TYR A 186 14.97 -7.76 -6.96
CA TYR A 186 15.12 -7.30 -8.34
C TYR A 186 14.92 -5.79 -8.45
N GLY A 187 15.75 -5.16 -9.29
CA GLY A 187 15.50 -3.80 -9.75
C GLY A 187 14.37 -3.76 -10.78
N VAL A 188 13.68 -2.64 -10.89
CA VAL A 188 12.56 -2.46 -11.81
C VAL A 188 12.97 -1.62 -12.99
N GLU A 189 12.77 -2.11 -14.21
CA GLU A 189 12.97 -1.34 -15.44
C GLU A 189 11.91 -0.23 -15.56
N LYS A 190 12.28 0.92 -16.15
CA LYS A 190 11.41 2.10 -16.27
C LYS A 190 10.05 1.81 -16.89
N ASN A 191 10.01 0.97 -17.92
CA ASN A 191 8.76 0.63 -18.62
C ASN A 191 7.86 -0.31 -17.78
N THR A 192 8.44 -1.03 -16.84
CA THR A 192 7.73 -1.96 -15.96
C THR A 192 7.14 -1.28 -14.71
N LEU A 193 7.60 -0.05 -14.39
CA LEU A 193 7.13 0.70 -13.21
C LEU A 193 5.60 0.87 -13.17
N PHE A 194 4.95 1.06 -14.32
CA PHE A 194 3.47 1.19 -14.38
C PHE A 194 2.72 -0.08 -13.98
N PHE A 195 3.36 -1.23 -14.06
CA PHE A 195 2.79 -2.53 -13.68
C PHE A 195 3.20 -2.95 -12.27
N ALA A 196 4.42 -2.56 -11.86
CA ALA A 196 4.98 -2.93 -10.58
C ALA A 196 4.44 -2.08 -9.42
N LEU A 197 4.15 -0.80 -9.67
CA LEU A 197 3.66 0.14 -8.69
C LEU A 197 2.12 0.15 -8.66
N THR A 198 1.55 0.25 -7.48
CA THR A 198 0.11 0.44 -7.31
C THR A 198 -0.28 1.89 -7.55
N GLU A 199 0.60 2.82 -7.18
CA GLU A 199 0.46 4.25 -7.44
C GLU A 199 1.18 4.61 -8.75
N LEU A 200 0.72 5.63 -9.44
CA LEU A 200 1.41 6.11 -10.65
C LEU A 200 2.85 6.57 -10.32
N PRO A 201 3.87 6.24 -11.13
CA PRO A 201 5.27 6.52 -10.82
C PRO A 201 5.57 7.98 -10.50
N TYR A 202 4.90 8.92 -11.17
CA TYR A 202 5.06 10.35 -10.90
C TYR A 202 4.46 10.75 -9.54
N VAL A 203 3.37 10.11 -9.10
CA VAL A 203 2.77 10.36 -7.79
C VAL A 203 3.68 9.83 -6.68
N THR A 204 4.23 8.63 -6.86
CA THR A 204 5.25 8.06 -5.95
C THR A 204 6.46 8.98 -5.82
N TYR A 205 6.95 9.51 -6.95
CA TYR A 205 8.03 10.52 -6.94
C TYR A 205 7.66 11.78 -6.16
N LEU A 206 6.46 12.33 -6.37
CA LEU A 206 6.00 13.54 -5.66
C LEU A 206 5.89 13.30 -4.15
N TYR A 207 5.41 12.12 -3.77
CA TYR A 207 5.29 11.70 -2.39
C TYR A 207 6.67 11.65 -1.72
N GLU A 208 7.65 10.96 -2.31
CA GLU A 208 9.01 10.87 -1.78
C GLU A 208 9.70 12.24 -1.73
N LYS A 209 9.54 13.07 -2.75
CA LYS A 209 10.07 14.43 -2.78
C LYS A 209 9.51 15.32 -1.67
N LYS A 210 8.22 15.18 -1.33
CA LYS A 210 7.61 15.90 -0.21
C LYS A 210 8.16 15.39 1.13
N ARG A 211 8.28 14.07 1.27
CA ARG A 211 8.83 13.43 2.47
C ARG A 211 10.24 13.93 2.79
N GLN A 212 11.11 14.05 1.78
CA GLN A 212 12.49 14.50 1.94
C GLN A 212 12.62 15.95 2.42
N LYS A 213 11.60 16.78 2.20
CA LYS A 213 11.68 18.21 2.55
C LYS A 213 11.58 18.51 4.04
N LEU A 214 11.34 17.54 4.90
CA LEU A 214 11.32 17.63 6.38
C LEU A 214 10.57 18.84 6.99
N ARG A 215 9.75 19.52 6.20
CA ARG A 215 9.01 20.69 6.66
C ARG A 215 7.65 20.24 7.19
N SER A 216 7.49 20.35 8.49
CA SER A 216 6.30 20.14 9.32
C SER A 216 5.47 18.88 9.01
N ASP A 217 5.06 18.17 10.05
CA ASP A 217 4.23 16.96 9.98
C ASP A 217 2.82 17.18 9.35
N ASN A 218 2.45 18.42 9.10
CA ASN A 218 1.26 18.83 8.34
C ASN A 218 1.48 18.72 6.82
N ASN A 219 2.09 17.63 6.36
CA ASN A 219 2.21 17.38 4.93
C ASN A 219 0.81 17.25 4.32
N ALA A 220 0.35 18.31 3.63
CA ALA A 220 -0.88 18.28 2.87
C ALA A 220 -0.90 17.06 1.94
N PRO A 221 -2.04 16.38 1.78
CA PRO A 221 -2.16 15.24 0.89
C PRO A 221 -1.67 15.61 -0.50
N VAL A 222 -0.98 14.68 -1.17
CA VAL A 222 -0.61 14.85 -2.57
C VAL A 222 -1.85 14.52 -3.39
N ASP A 223 -2.47 15.52 -3.99
CA ASP A 223 -3.45 15.29 -5.06
C ASP A 223 -2.68 14.90 -6.35
N GLY A 224 -2.27 13.64 -6.41
CA GLY A 224 -1.39 13.13 -7.45
C GLY A 224 -1.99 13.26 -8.84
N VAL A 225 -3.28 13.00 -8.99
CA VAL A 225 -4.00 13.12 -10.27
C VAL A 225 -3.99 14.55 -10.76
N LYS A 226 -4.30 15.51 -9.90
CA LYS A 226 -4.25 16.93 -10.23
C LYS A 226 -2.86 17.37 -10.64
N GLU A 227 -1.83 16.97 -9.89
CA GLU A 227 -0.44 17.32 -10.19
C GLU A 227 0.04 16.74 -11.53
N ILE A 228 -0.33 15.49 -11.85
CA ILE A 228 -0.03 14.86 -13.15
C ILE A 228 -0.66 15.68 -14.29
N LEU A 229 -1.94 15.99 -14.20
CA LEU A 229 -2.67 16.70 -15.23
C LEU A 229 -2.14 18.14 -15.42
N LEU A 230 -1.85 18.85 -14.33
CA LEU A 230 -1.23 20.17 -14.39
C LEU A 230 0.16 20.12 -15.02
N ARG A 231 0.96 19.11 -14.69
CA ARG A 231 2.29 18.92 -15.27
C ARG A 231 2.20 18.56 -16.75
N ALA A 232 1.31 17.66 -17.12
CA ALA A 232 1.06 17.29 -18.52
C ALA A 232 0.63 18.50 -19.36
N ARG A 233 -0.31 19.29 -18.85
CA ARG A 233 -0.75 20.55 -19.47
C ARG A 233 0.43 21.52 -19.70
N LYS A 234 1.27 21.72 -18.68
CA LYS A 234 2.43 22.59 -18.78
C LYS A 234 3.40 22.11 -19.89
N ILE A 235 3.75 20.82 -19.87
CA ILE A 235 4.66 20.22 -20.87
C ILE A 235 4.08 20.38 -22.28
N PHE A 236 2.76 20.17 -22.43
CA PHE A 236 2.09 20.30 -23.72
C PHE A 236 2.15 21.74 -24.23
N ILE A 237 1.85 22.73 -23.40
CA ILE A 237 1.92 24.16 -23.75
C ILE A 237 3.36 24.56 -24.15
N ASP A 238 4.35 24.12 -23.35
CA ASP A 238 5.76 24.44 -23.57
C ASP A 238 6.27 23.82 -24.88
N LYS A 239 5.82 22.60 -25.20
CA LYS A 239 6.25 21.85 -26.41
C LYS A 239 5.59 22.37 -27.68
N HIS A 240 4.30 22.66 -27.64
CA HIS A 240 3.51 23.01 -28.82
C HIS A 240 3.29 24.52 -29.00
N LYS A 241 3.72 25.35 -28.02
CA LYS A 241 3.56 26.81 -28.01
C LYS A 241 2.11 27.28 -28.23
N VAL A 242 1.14 26.41 -27.91
CA VAL A 242 -0.30 26.64 -28.10
C VAL A 242 -0.93 27.08 -26.79
N ARG A 243 -1.64 28.19 -26.79
CA ARG A 243 -2.50 28.58 -25.66
C ARG A 243 -3.84 27.85 -25.79
N TYR A 244 -4.02 26.81 -24.98
CA TYR A 244 -5.33 26.14 -24.88
C TYR A 244 -6.31 27.03 -24.12
N HIS A 245 -7.18 27.73 -24.86
CA HIS A 245 -8.22 28.58 -24.27
C HIS A 245 -9.34 27.76 -23.59
N ASN A 246 -9.49 26.47 -23.93
CA ASN A 246 -10.59 25.63 -23.46
C ASN A 246 -10.36 24.98 -22.10
N LEU A 247 -9.13 24.90 -21.56
CA LEU A 247 -8.83 24.34 -20.24
C LEU A 247 -8.90 25.41 -19.16
N THR A 248 -10.11 25.85 -18.87
CA THR A 248 -10.41 26.75 -17.74
C THR A 248 -10.35 25.99 -16.41
N SER A 249 -10.30 26.70 -15.30
CA SER A 249 -10.40 26.08 -13.96
C SER A 249 -11.67 25.25 -13.79
N LYS A 250 -12.77 25.67 -14.37
CA LYS A 250 -14.05 24.96 -14.35
C LYS A 250 -13.99 23.66 -15.15
N THR A 251 -13.45 23.70 -16.37
CA THR A 251 -13.25 22.51 -17.20
C THR A 251 -12.35 21.50 -16.49
N PHE A 252 -11.29 21.99 -15.85
CA PHE A 252 -10.37 21.13 -15.10
C PHE A 252 -11.03 20.47 -13.88
N GLN A 253 -11.90 21.21 -13.18
CA GLN A 253 -12.68 20.64 -12.07
C GLN A 253 -13.62 19.54 -12.55
N ILE A 254 -14.30 19.74 -13.69
CA ILE A 254 -15.18 18.74 -14.29
C ILE A 254 -14.39 17.49 -14.71
N LEU A 255 -13.21 17.68 -15.32
CA LEU A 255 -12.32 16.58 -15.68
C LEU A 255 -11.91 15.74 -14.45
N LEU A 256 -11.50 16.37 -13.36
CA LEU A 256 -11.15 15.67 -12.11
C LEU A 256 -12.34 14.91 -11.54
N GLN A 257 -13.55 15.49 -11.58
CA GLN A 257 -14.76 14.82 -11.13
C GLN A 257 -15.12 13.63 -12.03
N TYR A 258 -14.96 13.77 -13.34
CA TYR A 258 -15.19 12.70 -14.31
C TYR A 258 -14.23 11.53 -14.09
N ILE A 259 -12.92 11.77 -13.94
CA ILE A 259 -11.91 10.76 -13.62
C ILE A 259 -12.29 10.01 -12.34
N ARG A 260 -12.65 10.75 -11.29
CA ARG A 260 -13.05 10.15 -10.01
C ARG A 260 -14.27 9.24 -10.16
N ASN A 261 -15.28 9.69 -10.87
CA ASN A 261 -16.50 8.90 -11.09
C ASN A 261 -16.21 7.61 -11.87
N LEU A 262 -15.37 7.66 -12.92
CA LEU A 262 -14.95 6.47 -13.65
C LEU A 262 -14.17 5.49 -12.74
N THR A 263 -13.25 6.00 -11.93
CA THR A 263 -12.48 5.18 -10.99
C THR A 263 -13.38 4.44 -10.01
N VAL A 264 -14.41 5.13 -9.47
CA VAL A 264 -15.38 4.52 -8.56
C VAL A 264 -16.24 3.47 -9.28
N MET A 265 -16.66 3.75 -10.51
CA MET A 265 -17.44 2.78 -11.32
C MET A 265 -16.65 1.50 -11.64
N GLU A 266 -15.33 1.61 -11.72
CA GLU A 266 -14.43 0.46 -11.93
C GLU A 266 -14.00 -0.22 -10.60
N TYR A 267 -14.61 0.16 -9.47
CA TYR A 267 -14.28 -0.35 -8.13
C TYR A 267 -12.80 -0.20 -7.76
N ARG A 268 -12.15 0.86 -8.26
CA ARG A 268 -10.75 1.15 -7.97
C ARG A 268 -10.60 2.25 -6.93
N LEU A 269 -9.53 2.18 -6.16
CA LEU A 269 -9.17 3.23 -5.22
C LEU A 269 -8.51 4.42 -5.93
N LEU A 270 -7.77 4.17 -6.99
CA LEU A 270 -7.00 5.15 -7.75
C LEU A 270 -7.23 4.95 -9.25
N PRO A 271 -7.22 6.04 -10.05
CA PRO A 271 -7.27 5.92 -11.50
C PRO A 271 -5.96 5.36 -12.03
N ASP A 272 -6.04 4.45 -12.99
CA ASP A 272 -4.89 4.02 -13.76
C ASP A 272 -4.56 5.02 -14.89
N LEU A 273 -3.42 4.78 -15.55
CA LEU A 273 -2.98 5.62 -16.66
C LEU A 273 -3.99 5.64 -17.82
N TYR A 274 -4.64 4.51 -18.08
CA TYR A 274 -5.65 4.39 -19.14
C TYR A 274 -6.86 5.29 -18.88
N THR A 275 -7.40 5.24 -17.67
CA THR A 275 -8.50 6.11 -17.23
C THR A 275 -8.14 7.59 -17.34
N LEU A 276 -6.91 7.98 -16.93
CA LEU A 276 -6.44 9.36 -17.04
C LEU A 276 -6.33 9.84 -18.50
N VAL A 277 -5.71 9.02 -19.38
CA VAL A 277 -5.52 9.37 -20.79
C VAL A 277 -6.86 9.46 -21.52
N ASN A 278 -7.75 8.48 -21.33
CA ASN A 278 -9.06 8.49 -21.97
C ASN A 278 -9.93 9.66 -21.48
N SER A 279 -9.90 9.95 -20.19
CA SER A 279 -10.61 11.11 -19.66
C SER A 279 -10.07 12.41 -20.23
N ALA A 280 -8.73 12.58 -20.29
CA ALA A 280 -8.13 13.78 -20.86
C ALA A 280 -8.52 14.00 -22.33
N LYS A 281 -8.61 12.93 -23.13
CA LYS A 281 -9.05 13.01 -24.54
C LYS A 281 -10.48 13.53 -24.73
N GLN A 282 -11.35 13.40 -23.72
CA GLN A 282 -12.71 13.91 -23.80
C GLN A 282 -12.79 15.43 -23.56
N PHE A 283 -11.76 16.03 -23.03
CA PHE A 283 -11.73 17.44 -22.62
C PHE A 283 -10.77 18.31 -23.46
N GLY A 284 -10.10 17.74 -24.47
CA GLY A 284 -9.20 18.47 -25.37
C GLY A 284 -7.99 17.61 -25.76
#